data_2b0090c3a96b492da0f6aa7092aeffc2
#
_entry.id   2b0090c3a96b492da0f6aa7092aeffc2
#
_cell.length_a   1.000
_cell.length_b   1.000
_cell.length_c   1.000
_cell.angle_alpha   90.00
_cell.angle_beta   90.00
_cell.angle_gamma   90.00
#
_symmetry.space_group_name_H-M   'P 1'
#
loop_
_entity.id
_entity.type
_entity.pdbx_description
1 polymer ?
#
loop_
_entity_poly.entity_id
_entity_poly.type
_entity_poly.pdbx_seq_one_letter_code
_entity_poly.pdbx_strand_id
1 'polypeptide(L)'
;PIQAYLDIDSIIKIAKDAQVDAIHPGYGFLSESPELAEQCEKNNITFIGPSKEILKRFGNKTEAKKVAEEAKVGTVPSVLVTKENLKSVEKEVEKIGYPVIVKASWGGGGRGMRVVRSSNELIDQITTAQSESLKAFGKDEVFIEKFLEDAAHIEVQILGDKHGNIIHLFERDCSLQRRHQKII
;
A
#
# COMPACT_ATOMS: atom_id res chain seq x y z
N PRO A 1 -3.20 -25.18 -1.02
CA PRO A 1 -3.08 -24.66 -2.39
C PRO A 1 -2.61 -23.21 -2.45
N ILE A 2 -3.21 -22.28 -1.64
CA ILE A 2 -2.81 -20.84 -1.63
C ILE A 2 -1.35 -20.67 -1.18
N GLN A 3 -0.89 -21.48 -0.26
CA GLN A 3 0.46 -21.43 0.31
C GLN A 3 1.55 -21.61 -0.75
N ALA A 4 1.29 -22.39 -1.80
CA ALA A 4 2.24 -22.57 -2.91
C ALA A 4 2.51 -21.29 -3.70
N TYR A 5 1.54 -20.36 -3.77
CA TYR A 5 1.71 -19.05 -4.43
C TYR A 5 2.45 -18.03 -3.55
N LEU A 6 2.72 -18.37 -2.29
CA LEU A 6 3.45 -17.54 -1.33
C LEU A 6 4.80 -18.13 -0.93
N ASP A 7 5.14 -19.31 -1.47
CA ASP A 7 6.40 -20.01 -1.20
C ASP A 7 7.49 -19.56 -2.20
N ILE A 8 8.22 -18.54 -1.79
CA ILE A 8 9.27 -17.93 -2.60
C ILE A 8 10.36 -18.96 -2.97
N ASP A 9 10.77 -19.81 -2.03
CA ASP A 9 11.85 -20.78 -2.25
C ASP A 9 11.46 -21.81 -3.32
N SER A 10 10.23 -22.32 -3.26
CA SER A 10 9.69 -23.22 -4.28
C SER A 10 9.56 -22.55 -5.64
N ILE A 11 9.10 -21.29 -5.69
CA ILE A 11 9.00 -20.52 -6.95
C ILE A 11 10.38 -20.33 -7.58
N ILE A 12 11.36 -19.90 -6.81
CA ILE A 12 12.75 -19.71 -7.31
C ILE A 12 13.36 -21.03 -7.77
N LYS A 13 13.14 -22.13 -7.02
CA LYS A 13 13.60 -23.46 -7.42
C LYS A 13 13.03 -23.88 -8.77
N ILE A 14 11.70 -23.77 -8.95
CA ILE A 14 11.03 -24.10 -10.23
C ILE A 14 11.56 -23.23 -11.36
N ALA A 15 11.75 -21.96 -11.11
CA ALA A 15 12.29 -21.01 -12.13
C ALA A 15 13.71 -21.42 -12.58
N LYS A 16 14.56 -21.84 -11.64
CA LYS A 16 15.92 -22.34 -11.95
C LYS A 16 15.88 -23.66 -12.70
N ASP A 17 15.07 -24.61 -12.25
CA ASP A 17 14.92 -25.92 -12.88
C ASP A 17 14.40 -25.77 -14.33
N ALA A 18 13.53 -24.80 -14.57
CA ALA A 18 12.99 -24.46 -15.88
C ALA A 18 13.90 -23.52 -16.71
N GLN A 19 15.01 -23.05 -16.15
CA GLN A 19 15.97 -22.16 -16.80
C GLN A 19 15.33 -20.90 -17.38
N VAL A 20 14.41 -20.26 -16.62
CA VAL A 20 13.74 -19.04 -17.09
C VAL A 20 14.62 -17.80 -16.92
N ASP A 21 14.47 -16.83 -17.80
CA ASP A 21 15.19 -15.55 -17.75
C ASP A 21 14.54 -14.54 -16.80
N ALA A 22 13.22 -14.68 -16.59
CA ALA A 22 12.44 -13.70 -15.85
C ALA A 22 11.23 -14.32 -15.17
N ILE A 23 10.75 -13.65 -14.11
CA ILE A 23 9.48 -13.93 -13.45
C ILE A 23 8.58 -12.70 -13.53
N HIS A 24 7.38 -12.86 -14.11
CA HIS A 24 6.29 -11.89 -14.02
C HIS A 24 5.39 -12.30 -12.86
N PRO A 25 5.28 -11.49 -11.79
CA PRO A 25 4.56 -11.89 -10.57
C PRO A 25 3.04 -11.86 -10.70
N GLY A 26 2.51 -11.37 -11.83
CA GLY A 26 1.09 -11.13 -12.00
C GLY A 26 0.61 -9.97 -11.13
N TYR A 27 -0.54 -10.14 -10.50
CA TYR A 27 -1.12 -9.20 -9.52
C TYR A 27 -1.57 -9.97 -8.28
N GLY A 28 -1.53 -9.32 -7.11
CA GLY A 28 -1.79 -9.97 -5.82
C GLY A 28 -0.63 -10.89 -5.39
N PHE A 29 -0.86 -11.76 -4.42
CA PHE A 29 0.14 -12.67 -3.85
C PHE A 29 1.50 -11.99 -3.59
N LEU A 30 2.53 -12.35 -4.33
CA LEU A 30 3.90 -11.85 -4.18
C LEU A 30 4.26 -10.71 -5.15
N SER A 31 3.29 -10.12 -5.86
CA SER A 31 3.58 -9.07 -6.83
C SER A 31 4.19 -7.80 -6.20
N GLU A 32 3.91 -7.57 -4.92
CA GLU A 32 4.46 -6.45 -4.15
C GLU A 32 5.48 -6.91 -3.09
N SER A 33 6.03 -8.15 -3.23
CA SER A 33 7.00 -8.70 -2.28
C SER A 33 8.43 -8.26 -2.61
N PRO A 34 9.06 -7.45 -1.73
CA PRO A 34 10.49 -7.14 -1.86
C PRO A 34 11.36 -8.40 -1.77
N GLU A 35 10.93 -9.39 -0.99
CA GLU A 35 11.65 -10.64 -0.78
C GLU A 35 11.72 -11.46 -2.07
N LEU A 36 10.62 -11.58 -2.84
CA LEU A 36 10.64 -12.26 -4.13
C LEU A 36 11.57 -11.54 -5.12
N ALA A 37 11.48 -10.20 -5.20
CA ALA A 37 12.35 -9.41 -6.06
C ALA A 37 13.84 -9.61 -5.70
N GLU A 38 14.16 -9.63 -4.40
CA GLU A 38 15.53 -9.89 -3.92
C GLU A 38 16.01 -11.30 -4.26
N GLN A 39 15.16 -12.32 -4.11
CA GLN A 39 15.52 -13.69 -4.46
C GLN A 39 15.70 -13.90 -5.96
N CYS A 40 14.92 -13.22 -6.78
CA CYS A 40 15.14 -13.18 -8.23
C CYS A 40 16.53 -12.60 -8.55
N GLU A 41 16.88 -11.45 -7.98
CA GLU A 41 18.16 -10.79 -8.17
C GLU A 41 19.34 -11.70 -7.77
N LYS A 42 19.27 -12.33 -6.58
CA LYS A 42 20.31 -13.26 -6.07
C LYS A 42 20.51 -14.49 -6.95
N ASN A 43 19.51 -14.86 -7.74
CA ASN A 43 19.56 -16.03 -8.62
C ASN A 43 19.71 -15.67 -10.12
N ASN A 44 20.04 -14.41 -10.45
CA ASN A 44 20.16 -13.89 -11.81
C ASN A 44 18.89 -14.07 -12.64
N ILE A 45 17.72 -14.02 -12.02
CA ILE A 45 16.40 -14.04 -12.65
C ILE A 45 15.87 -12.61 -12.66
N THR A 46 15.37 -12.13 -13.77
CA THR A 46 14.80 -10.78 -13.86
C THR A 46 13.40 -10.79 -13.22
N PHE A 47 13.21 -10.02 -12.14
CA PHE A 47 11.87 -9.71 -11.64
C PHE A 47 11.24 -8.63 -12.54
N ILE A 48 10.11 -8.94 -13.18
CA ILE A 48 9.37 -7.97 -14.01
C ILE A 48 8.49 -7.13 -13.11
N GLY A 49 9.05 -6.01 -12.65
CA GLY A 49 8.42 -5.10 -11.71
C GLY A 49 9.42 -4.10 -11.15
N PRO A 50 9.01 -3.30 -10.15
CA PRO A 50 9.89 -2.38 -9.45
C PRO A 50 11.02 -3.12 -8.70
N SER A 51 12.12 -2.40 -8.39
CA SER A 51 13.19 -2.96 -7.58
C SER A 51 12.72 -3.26 -6.15
N LYS A 52 13.45 -4.14 -5.44
CA LYS A 52 13.15 -4.46 -4.04
C LYS A 52 13.10 -3.23 -3.14
N GLU A 53 13.97 -2.24 -3.39
CA GLU A 53 14.01 -0.99 -2.64
C GLU A 53 12.72 -0.19 -2.84
N ILE A 54 12.26 -0.10 -4.09
CA ILE A 54 11.01 0.59 -4.44
C ILE A 54 9.81 -0.14 -3.82
N LEU A 55 9.73 -1.46 -3.97
CA LEU A 55 8.67 -2.26 -3.37
C LEU A 55 8.63 -2.07 -1.84
N LYS A 56 9.78 -2.10 -1.17
CA LYS A 56 9.89 -1.88 0.27
C LYS A 56 9.46 -0.46 0.67
N ARG A 57 9.88 0.56 -0.08
CA ARG A 57 9.60 1.96 0.19
C ARG A 57 8.12 2.29 -0.01
N PHE A 58 7.51 1.78 -1.06
CA PHE A 58 6.10 2.04 -1.38
C PHE A 58 5.12 1.06 -0.75
N GLY A 59 5.59 -0.04 -0.17
CA GLY A 59 4.78 -0.96 0.62
C GLY A 59 4.23 -0.36 1.92
N ASN A 60 4.85 0.72 2.41
CA ASN A 60 4.36 1.52 3.54
C ASN A 60 3.73 2.82 3.03
N LYS A 61 2.42 3.01 3.29
CA LYS A 61 1.66 4.18 2.82
C LYS A 61 2.17 5.51 3.37
N THR A 62 2.68 5.51 4.59
CA THR A 62 3.25 6.71 5.23
C THR A 62 4.55 7.12 4.54
N GLU A 63 5.42 6.16 4.23
CA GLU A 63 6.64 6.44 3.48
C GLU A 63 6.34 6.86 2.04
N ALA A 64 5.36 6.22 1.39
CA ALA A 64 4.92 6.62 0.04
C ALA A 64 4.43 8.07 0.01
N LYS A 65 3.70 8.53 1.04
CA LYS A 65 3.28 9.94 1.15
C LYS A 65 4.46 10.89 1.29
N LYS A 66 5.44 10.57 2.14
CA LYS A 66 6.66 11.41 2.26
C LYS A 66 7.38 11.56 0.92
N VAL A 67 7.49 10.46 0.16
CA VAL A 67 8.09 10.49 -1.19
C VAL A 67 7.31 11.41 -2.12
N ALA A 68 5.98 11.35 -2.09
CA ALA A 68 5.13 12.21 -2.89
C ALA A 68 5.32 13.69 -2.52
N GLU A 69 5.38 14.02 -1.22
CA GLU A 69 5.63 15.37 -0.72
C GLU A 69 7.01 15.89 -1.14
N GLU A 70 8.07 15.06 -1.01
CA GLU A 70 9.42 15.38 -1.48
C GLU A 70 9.44 15.67 -2.99
N ALA A 71 8.65 14.92 -3.76
CA ALA A 71 8.46 15.12 -5.19
C ALA A 71 7.49 16.28 -5.54
N LYS A 72 6.97 17.02 -4.55
CA LYS A 72 5.98 18.09 -4.69
C LYS A 72 4.67 17.65 -5.36
N VAL A 73 4.32 16.37 -5.17
CA VAL A 73 3.02 15.82 -5.58
C VAL A 73 2.02 16.04 -4.45
N GLY A 74 0.88 16.63 -4.76
CA GLY A 74 -0.18 16.88 -3.77
C GLY A 74 -0.69 15.58 -3.17
N THR A 75 -0.81 15.53 -1.85
CA THR A 75 -1.36 14.39 -1.12
C THR A 75 -2.61 14.80 -0.35
N VAL A 76 -3.46 13.83 -0.06
CA VAL A 76 -4.60 14.06 0.83
C VAL A 76 -4.07 14.35 2.24
N PRO A 77 -4.53 15.43 2.92
CA PRO A 77 -4.10 15.75 4.27
C PRO A 77 -4.25 14.57 5.22
N SER A 78 -3.22 14.27 5.99
CA SER A 78 -3.22 13.10 6.88
C SER A 78 -2.37 13.31 8.13
N VAL A 79 -2.66 12.51 9.16
CA VAL A 79 -1.96 12.46 10.44
C VAL A 79 -1.60 11.01 10.76
N LEU A 80 -0.33 10.74 11.02
CA LEU A 80 0.11 9.44 11.56
C LEU A 80 -0.26 9.39 13.05
N VAL A 81 -0.88 8.30 13.47
CA VAL A 81 -1.20 8.09 14.89
C VAL A 81 -0.04 7.38 15.56
N THR A 82 0.54 8.03 16.55
CA THR A 82 1.61 7.50 17.41
C THR A 82 1.14 7.51 18.88
N LYS A 83 1.88 6.81 19.73
CA LYS A 83 1.58 6.83 21.18
C LYS A 83 1.76 8.23 21.77
N GLU A 84 2.71 8.99 21.22
CA GLU A 84 3.06 10.34 21.67
C GLU A 84 1.98 11.36 21.31
N ASN A 85 1.37 11.23 20.12
CA ASN A 85 0.37 12.20 19.67
C ASN A 85 -1.09 11.79 19.91
N LEU A 86 -1.34 10.61 20.46
CA LEU A 86 -2.71 10.11 20.66
C LEU A 86 -3.59 11.09 21.45
N LYS A 87 -3.01 11.83 22.41
CA LYS A 87 -3.73 12.84 23.21
C LYS A 87 -3.97 14.14 22.44
N SER A 88 -3.24 14.42 21.39
CA SER A 88 -3.34 15.64 20.58
C SER A 88 -3.91 15.42 19.19
N VAL A 89 -4.10 14.15 18.81
CA VAL A 89 -4.53 13.76 17.45
C VAL A 89 -5.87 14.41 17.06
N GLU A 90 -6.78 14.59 18.02
CA GLU A 90 -8.06 15.27 17.77
C GLU A 90 -7.87 16.68 17.20
N LYS A 91 -6.96 17.46 17.79
CA LYS A 91 -6.68 18.84 17.32
C LYS A 91 -6.07 18.86 15.91
N GLU A 92 -5.31 17.83 15.56
CA GLU A 92 -4.73 17.71 14.22
C GLU A 92 -5.80 17.29 13.21
N VAL A 93 -6.69 16.37 13.60
CA VAL A 93 -7.83 15.95 12.78
C VAL A 93 -8.86 17.06 12.59
N GLU A 94 -9.08 17.90 13.60
CA GLU A 94 -9.92 19.10 13.47
C GLU A 94 -9.43 20.06 12.38
N LYS A 95 -8.12 20.20 12.20
CA LYS A 95 -7.54 21.02 11.12
C LYS A 95 -7.77 20.40 9.73
N ILE A 96 -7.78 19.07 9.64
CA ILE A 96 -8.12 18.34 8.40
C ILE A 96 -9.61 18.49 8.09
N GLY A 97 -10.44 18.53 9.14
CA GLY A 97 -11.90 18.60 9.07
C GLY A 97 -12.57 17.24 8.79
N TYR A 98 -13.68 16.98 9.46
CA TYR A 98 -14.49 15.77 9.26
C TYR A 98 -15.27 15.84 7.91
N PRO A 99 -15.65 14.69 7.30
CA PRO A 99 -15.30 13.35 7.70
C PRO A 99 -13.84 13.00 7.41
N VAL A 100 -13.28 12.09 8.19
CA VAL A 100 -11.95 11.52 8.00
C VAL A 100 -12.04 10.00 7.95
N ILE A 101 -10.98 9.34 7.48
CA ILE A 101 -10.89 7.89 7.44
C ILE A 101 -9.63 7.42 8.18
N VAL A 102 -9.80 6.48 9.10
CA VAL A 102 -8.70 5.78 9.77
C VAL A 102 -8.30 4.58 8.93
N LYS A 103 -7.01 4.40 8.67
CA LYS A 103 -6.45 3.33 7.84
C LYS A 103 -5.25 2.69 8.51
N ALA A 104 -5.07 1.37 8.36
CA ALA A 104 -3.81 0.73 8.69
C ALA A 104 -2.70 1.20 7.74
N SER A 105 -1.50 1.46 8.28
CA SER A 105 -0.32 1.84 7.47
C SER A 105 0.20 0.68 6.63
N TRP A 106 -0.04 -0.54 7.09
CA TRP A 106 0.40 -1.78 6.46
C TRP A 106 -0.77 -2.56 5.88
N GLY A 107 -0.54 -3.25 4.75
CA GLY A 107 -1.53 -4.07 4.08
C GLY A 107 -2.44 -3.29 3.13
N GLY A 108 -3.38 -4.01 2.50
CA GLY A 108 -4.28 -3.51 1.46
C GLY A 108 -5.69 -4.12 1.56
N GLY A 109 -6.52 -3.89 0.53
CA GLY A 109 -7.85 -4.49 0.43
C GLY A 109 -8.90 -3.94 1.38
N GLY A 110 -8.69 -2.73 1.93
CA GLY A 110 -9.69 -2.03 2.74
C GLY A 110 -9.90 -2.57 4.17
N ARG A 111 -9.07 -3.50 4.63
CA ARG A 111 -9.15 -4.01 6.01
C ARG A 111 -8.73 -2.94 7.01
N GLY A 112 -9.51 -2.79 8.08
CA GLY A 112 -9.25 -1.80 9.13
C GLY A 112 -9.55 -0.37 8.72
N MET A 113 -10.19 -0.11 7.58
CA MET A 113 -10.63 1.22 7.19
C MET A 113 -11.94 1.58 7.88
N ARG A 114 -12.00 2.78 8.49
CA ARG A 114 -13.17 3.28 9.21
C ARG A 114 -13.38 4.75 8.95
N VAL A 115 -14.55 5.10 8.45
CA VAL A 115 -14.95 6.51 8.29
C VAL A 115 -15.42 7.05 9.64
N VAL A 116 -14.88 8.19 10.02
CA VAL A 116 -15.19 8.91 11.26
C VAL A 116 -15.80 10.25 10.87
N ARG A 117 -17.01 10.50 11.34
CA ARG A 117 -17.78 11.68 10.96
C ARG A 117 -17.78 12.78 12.03
N SER A 118 -17.38 12.43 13.24
CA SER A 118 -17.35 13.37 14.36
C SER A 118 -16.20 13.06 15.33
N SER A 119 -15.79 14.06 16.13
CA SER A 119 -14.72 13.91 17.12
C SER A 119 -15.07 12.88 18.20
N ASN A 120 -16.35 12.75 18.56
CA ASN A 120 -16.78 11.87 19.64
C ASN A 120 -16.47 10.38 19.40
N GLU A 121 -16.34 9.97 18.15
CA GLU A 121 -16.04 8.58 17.77
C GLU A 121 -14.55 8.34 17.46
N LEU A 122 -13.76 9.39 17.32
CA LEU A 122 -12.41 9.31 16.76
C LEU A 122 -11.52 8.33 17.53
N ILE A 123 -11.41 8.48 18.83
CA ILE A 123 -10.50 7.68 19.68
C ILE A 123 -10.91 6.19 19.68
N ASP A 124 -12.21 5.91 19.76
CA ASP A 124 -12.73 4.53 19.73
C ASP A 124 -12.44 3.87 18.37
N GLN A 125 -12.61 4.60 17.28
CA GLN A 125 -12.33 4.10 15.93
C GLN A 125 -10.84 3.89 15.70
N ILE A 126 -9.96 4.75 16.21
CA ILE A 126 -8.51 4.56 16.21
C ILE A 126 -8.14 3.27 16.95
N THR A 127 -8.61 3.11 18.18
CA THR A 127 -8.29 1.95 19.02
C THR A 127 -8.73 0.64 18.38
N THR A 128 -9.92 0.65 17.79
CA THR A 128 -10.45 -0.52 17.06
C THR A 128 -9.61 -0.83 15.83
N ALA A 129 -9.26 0.18 15.02
CA ALA A 129 -8.43 0.01 13.84
C ALA A 129 -7.03 -0.51 14.18
N GLN A 130 -6.41 -0.02 15.26
CA GLN A 130 -5.13 -0.50 15.76
C GLN A 130 -5.19 -1.98 16.17
N SER A 131 -6.24 -2.38 16.91
CA SER A 131 -6.43 -3.79 17.32
C SER A 131 -6.60 -4.72 16.10
N GLU A 132 -7.38 -4.30 15.10
CA GLU A 132 -7.57 -5.06 13.86
C GLU A 132 -6.29 -5.14 13.04
N SER A 133 -5.55 -4.04 12.92
CA SER A 133 -4.26 -3.98 12.22
C SER A 133 -3.23 -4.91 12.86
N LEU A 134 -3.15 -4.89 14.20
CA LEU A 134 -2.25 -5.78 14.93
C LEU A 134 -2.58 -7.26 14.69
N LYS A 135 -3.86 -7.62 14.70
CA LYS A 135 -4.30 -9.01 14.44
C LYS A 135 -4.07 -9.45 13.00
N ALA A 136 -4.25 -8.55 12.03
CA ALA A 136 -4.18 -8.88 10.62
C ALA A 136 -2.75 -8.83 10.07
N PHE A 137 -1.92 -7.90 10.56
CA PHE A 137 -0.61 -7.57 9.97
C PHE A 137 0.54 -7.64 10.98
N GLY A 138 0.26 -7.90 12.28
CA GLY A 138 1.27 -7.90 13.34
C GLY A 138 1.79 -6.52 13.72
N LYS A 139 1.13 -5.44 13.26
CA LYS A 139 1.50 -4.04 13.49
C LYS A 139 0.26 -3.22 13.77
N ASP A 140 0.33 -2.34 14.77
CA ASP A 140 -0.79 -1.48 15.22
C ASP A 140 -0.74 -0.06 14.65
N GLU A 141 0.19 0.20 13.72
CA GLU A 141 0.33 1.52 13.11
C GLU A 141 -0.87 1.86 12.23
N VAL A 142 -1.50 3.00 12.51
CA VAL A 142 -2.62 3.55 11.74
C VAL A 142 -2.37 5.02 11.42
N PHE A 143 -2.97 5.50 10.35
CA PHE A 143 -3.00 6.92 10.01
C PHE A 143 -4.43 7.36 9.70
N ILE A 144 -4.65 8.66 9.81
CA ILE A 144 -5.94 9.29 9.56
C ILE A 144 -5.75 10.22 8.37
N GLU A 145 -6.68 10.20 7.43
CA GLU A 145 -6.66 11.14 6.32
C GLU A 145 -8.05 11.69 6.03
N LYS A 146 -8.11 12.82 5.31
CA LYS A 146 -9.38 13.36 4.84
C LYS A 146 -10.15 12.30 4.05
N PHE A 147 -11.41 12.09 4.38
CA PHE A 147 -12.30 11.25 3.59
C PHE A 147 -12.93 12.07 2.48
N LEU A 148 -12.76 11.60 1.25
CA LEU A 148 -13.35 12.20 0.06
C LEU A 148 -14.59 11.39 -0.31
N GLU A 149 -15.78 11.98 -0.15
CA GLU A 149 -17.05 11.24 -0.29
C GLU A 149 -17.37 10.89 -1.75
N ASP A 150 -17.14 11.83 -2.68
CA ASP A 150 -17.48 11.68 -4.10
C ASP A 150 -16.20 11.64 -4.98
N ALA A 151 -15.26 10.76 -4.61
CA ALA A 151 -14.00 10.67 -5.32
C ALA A 151 -14.04 9.64 -6.46
N ALA A 152 -13.54 10.03 -7.63
CA ALA A 152 -13.13 9.08 -8.67
C ALA A 152 -11.73 8.55 -8.36
N HIS A 153 -11.52 7.25 -8.59
CA HIS A 153 -10.21 6.63 -8.46
C HIS A 153 -9.55 6.55 -9.83
N ILE A 154 -8.66 7.49 -10.08
CA ILE A 154 -7.87 7.54 -11.33
C ILE A 154 -6.42 7.22 -11.01
N GLU A 155 -5.82 6.33 -11.77
CA GLU A 155 -4.40 5.98 -11.66
C GLU A 155 -3.70 6.12 -13.01
N VAL A 156 -2.38 6.26 -12.99
CA VAL A 156 -1.54 6.30 -14.20
C VAL A 156 -0.64 5.08 -14.20
N GLN A 157 -0.70 4.29 -15.26
CA GLN A 157 0.19 3.15 -15.43
C GLN A 157 1.58 3.63 -15.86
N ILE A 158 2.59 3.24 -15.11
CA ILE A 158 3.99 3.57 -15.38
C ILE A 158 4.72 2.31 -15.83
N LEU A 159 5.64 2.45 -16.78
CA LEU A 159 6.56 1.43 -17.20
C LEU A 159 7.97 2.03 -17.29
N GLY A 160 8.94 1.35 -16.68
CA GLY A 160 10.34 1.75 -16.69
C GLY A 160 11.25 0.62 -17.14
N ASP A 161 12.39 0.95 -17.76
CA ASP A 161 13.44 0.00 -18.12
C ASP A 161 14.69 0.15 -17.21
N LYS A 162 15.68 -0.72 -17.43
CA LYS A 162 16.96 -0.68 -16.69
C LYS A 162 17.90 0.43 -17.17
N HIS A 163 17.54 1.16 -18.22
CA HIS A 163 18.37 2.23 -18.84
C HIS A 163 17.94 3.62 -18.36
N GLY A 164 16.93 3.70 -17.47
CA GLY A 164 16.42 4.96 -16.92
C GLY A 164 15.31 5.59 -17.77
N ASN A 165 14.80 4.90 -18.78
CA ASN A 165 13.63 5.37 -19.51
C ASN A 165 12.38 5.06 -18.70
N ILE A 166 11.49 6.05 -18.56
CA ILE A 166 10.20 5.92 -17.89
C ILE A 166 9.14 6.50 -18.80
N ILE A 167 8.09 5.74 -19.05
CA ILE A 167 6.93 6.16 -19.81
C ILE A 167 5.65 5.96 -19.00
N HIS A 168 4.60 6.67 -19.36
CA HIS A 168 3.26 6.40 -18.87
C HIS A 168 2.39 5.83 -19.99
N LEU A 169 1.48 4.94 -19.62
CA LEU A 169 0.51 4.30 -20.52
C LEU A 169 -0.90 4.88 -20.29
N PHE A 170 -0.94 6.18 -20.04
CA PHE A 170 -2.15 6.95 -19.76
C PHE A 170 -2.85 6.56 -18.45
N GLU A 171 -3.96 7.23 -18.20
CA GLU A 171 -4.81 7.06 -17.03
C GLU A 171 -5.73 5.84 -17.17
N ARG A 172 -6.05 5.25 -16.02
CA ARG A 172 -7.07 4.22 -15.87
C ARG A 172 -8.09 4.67 -14.83
N ASP A 173 -9.36 4.59 -15.18
CA ASP A 173 -10.44 4.79 -14.21
C ASP A 173 -10.68 3.48 -13.43
N CYS A 174 -10.42 3.53 -12.15
CA CYS A 174 -10.56 2.41 -11.21
C CYS A 174 -11.69 2.63 -10.22
N SER A 175 -12.65 3.52 -10.52
CA SER A 175 -13.76 3.85 -9.61
C SER A 175 -14.74 2.69 -9.46
N LEU A 176 -14.82 1.78 -10.44
CA LEU A 176 -15.65 0.59 -10.33
C LEU A 176 -15.00 -0.43 -9.40
N GLN A 177 -15.49 -0.48 -8.16
CA GLN A 177 -14.94 -1.31 -7.09
C GLN A 177 -16.02 -2.15 -6.42
N ARG A 178 -15.61 -3.31 -5.90
CA ARG A 178 -16.43 -4.15 -5.04
C ARG A 178 -15.73 -4.34 -3.70
N ARG A 179 -16.36 -3.89 -2.61
CA ARG A 179 -15.77 -3.94 -1.26
C ARG A 179 -14.37 -3.32 -1.19
N HIS A 180 -14.20 -2.15 -1.81
CA HIS A 180 -12.94 -1.42 -1.92
C HIS A 180 -11.84 -2.14 -2.71
N GLN A 181 -12.20 -3.08 -3.56
CA GLN A 181 -11.29 -3.76 -4.48
C GLN A 181 -11.66 -3.42 -5.92
N LYS A 182 -10.65 -3.06 -6.70
CA LYS A 182 -10.77 -2.79 -8.12
C LYS A 182 -11.28 -4.04 -8.84
N ILE A 183 -12.25 -3.84 -9.75
CA ILE A 183 -12.80 -4.92 -10.56
C ILE A 183 -12.18 -4.92 -11.96
N ILE A 184 -11.94 -3.73 -12.52
CA ILE A 184 -11.38 -3.53 -13.87
C ILE A 184 -10.19 -2.60 -13.78
#